data_fa17d29da129a885ba9b2365b6cb66d7
#
_entry.id   fa17d29da129a885ba9b2365b6cb66d7
#
_cell.length_a   1.000
_cell.length_b   1.000
_cell.length_c   1.000
_cell.angle_alpha   90.00
_cell.angle_beta   90.00
_cell.angle_gamma   90.00
#
_symmetry.space_group_name_H-M   'P 1'
#
loop_
_entity.id
_entity.type
_entity.pdbx_description
1 polymer ?
#
loop_
_entity_poly.entity_id
_entity_poly.type
_entity_poly.pdbx_seq_one_letter_code
_entity_poly.pdbx_strand_id
1 'polypeptide(L)'
;ILVTDNKLKIKQKHELRCRLKPNVIPSIGASLVHRTTVDQLKNSNMSHYQMAMEHYKIIKNATKDKPSFITGFNNIAFDLEFTRRMYFKNLIPDVYQTNTNGNKHLDILNVARASKFANDDAFKTILSDKGRPSFKLEDLCKANSIDNGVTHDAVTDCLNTTSLAEIIYKKTPEIWNAALLTTSKKDVENFILKNKVYTSLEYFYGRS
;
A
#
# COMPACT_ATOMS: atom_id res chain seq x y z
N ILE A 1 1.16 2.59 9.69
CA ILE A 1 0.48 3.63 8.88
C ILE A 1 1.38 4.85 8.85
N LEU A 2 1.60 5.40 7.67
CA LEU A 2 2.23 6.71 7.48
C LEU A 2 1.19 7.69 6.94
N VAL A 3 1.18 8.91 7.47
CA VAL A 3 0.39 10.02 6.92
C VAL A 3 1.36 10.97 6.24
N THR A 4 1.13 11.26 4.97
CA THR A 4 1.98 12.14 4.16
C THR A 4 1.21 13.34 3.63
N ASP A 5 1.93 14.37 3.19
CA ASP A 5 1.36 15.41 2.35
C ASP A 5 1.36 15.01 0.86
N ASN A 6 0.87 15.90 -0.01
CA ASN A 6 0.78 15.66 -1.46
C ASN A 6 2.16 15.53 -2.15
N LYS A 7 3.24 15.85 -1.46
CA LYS A 7 4.64 15.68 -1.92
C LYS A 7 5.28 14.44 -1.31
N LEU A 8 4.47 13.55 -0.73
CA LEU A 8 4.88 12.32 -0.03
C LEU A 8 5.73 12.54 1.23
N LYS A 9 5.83 13.79 1.72
CA LYS A 9 6.56 14.08 2.96
C LYS A 9 5.78 13.57 4.16
N ILE A 10 6.42 12.73 4.97
CA ILE A 10 5.82 12.10 6.15
C ILE A 10 5.49 13.16 7.20
N LYS A 11 4.26 13.19 7.68
CA LYS A 11 3.73 14.06 8.75
C LYS A 11 3.49 13.30 10.04
N GLN A 12 3.04 12.05 9.94
CA GLN A 12 2.77 11.20 11.09
C GLN A 12 3.17 9.75 10.79
N LYS A 13 3.61 9.05 11.81
CA LYS A 13 3.98 7.63 11.77
C LYS A 13 3.27 6.92 12.92
N HIS A 14 2.54 5.87 12.61
CA HIS A 14 1.82 5.05 13.58
C HIS A 14 2.19 3.58 13.37
N GLU A 15 2.54 2.93 14.45
CA GLU A 15 2.70 1.48 14.51
C GLU A 15 1.66 0.91 15.49
N LEU A 16 0.91 -0.06 15.01
CA LEU A 16 -0.13 -0.74 15.80
C LEU A 16 0.15 -2.23 15.81
N ARG A 17 0.12 -2.82 16.98
CA ARG A 17 0.33 -4.26 17.14
C ARG A 17 -0.63 -4.80 18.18
N CYS A 18 -1.45 -5.79 17.80
CA CYS A 18 -2.34 -6.47 18.75
C CYS A 18 -1.72 -7.76 19.28
N ARG A 19 -2.14 -8.13 20.49
CA ARG A 19 -1.74 -9.42 21.06
C ARG A 19 -2.44 -10.58 20.35
N LEU A 20 -1.74 -11.69 20.26
CA LEU A 20 -2.27 -12.95 19.77
C LEU A 20 -3.39 -13.44 20.68
N LYS A 21 -4.48 -13.95 20.10
CA LYS A 21 -5.54 -14.60 20.89
C LYS A 21 -5.03 -15.91 21.50
N PRO A 22 -5.47 -16.29 22.71
CA PRO A 22 -4.97 -17.48 23.40
C PRO A 22 -5.14 -18.79 22.62
N ASN A 23 -6.18 -18.88 21.78
CA ASN A 23 -6.51 -20.06 20.98
C ASN A 23 -5.98 -20.03 19.55
N VAL A 24 -5.11 -19.08 19.21
CA VAL A 24 -4.50 -18.95 17.87
C VAL A 24 -3.05 -19.35 17.93
N ILE A 25 -2.68 -20.33 17.11
CA ILE A 25 -1.30 -20.73 16.91
C ILE A 25 -0.77 -19.95 15.70
N PRO A 26 0.30 -19.16 15.86
CA PRO A 26 0.89 -18.44 14.73
C PRO A 26 1.53 -19.40 13.74
N SER A 27 1.47 -19.09 12.47
CA SER A 27 2.19 -19.82 11.44
C SER A 27 3.70 -19.69 11.66
N ILE A 28 4.40 -20.80 11.70
CA ILE A 28 5.87 -20.84 11.83
C ILE A 28 6.52 -20.08 10.67
N GLY A 29 6.04 -20.30 9.44
CA GLY A 29 6.55 -19.58 8.25
C GLY A 29 6.39 -18.07 8.36
N ALA A 30 5.23 -17.58 8.82
CA ALA A 30 5.01 -16.16 9.03
C ALA A 30 5.93 -15.61 10.14
N SER A 31 6.08 -16.34 11.25
CA SER A 31 6.96 -15.92 12.36
C SER A 31 8.42 -15.81 11.92
N LEU A 32 8.89 -16.73 11.08
CA LEU A 32 10.26 -16.69 10.52
C LEU A 32 10.46 -15.50 9.59
N VAL A 33 9.51 -15.24 8.70
CA VAL A 33 9.57 -14.11 7.75
C VAL A 33 9.56 -12.78 8.49
N HIS A 34 8.64 -12.60 9.45
CA HIS A 34 8.52 -11.37 10.22
C HIS A 34 9.48 -11.28 11.41
N ARG A 35 10.28 -12.30 11.65
CA ARG A 35 11.22 -12.39 12.79
C ARG A 35 10.55 -12.08 14.13
N THR A 36 9.29 -12.49 14.29
CA THR A 36 8.48 -12.19 15.47
C THR A 36 8.29 -13.45 16.30
N THR A 37 8.67 -13.39 17.58
CA THR A 37 8.50 -14.51 18.51
C THR A 37 7.05 -14.59 19.03
N VAL A 38 6.66 -15.79 19.50
CA VAL A 38 5.35 -15.99 20.12
C VAL A 38 5.16 -15.09 21.34
N ASP A 39 6.21 -14.89 22.13
CA ASP A 39 6.16 -14.03 23.31
C ASP A 39 5.95 -12.56 22.94
N GLN A 40 6.59 -12.06 21.91
CA GLN A 40 6.32 -10.72 21.37
C GLN A 40 4.86 -10.56 20.92
N LEU A 41 4.31 -11.59 20.28
CA LEU A 41 2.90 -11.59 19.86
C LEU A 41 1.93 -11.64 21.05
N LYS A 42 2.26 -12.37 22.13
CA LYS A 42 1.43 -12.48 23.33
C LYS A 42 1.47 -11.21 24.20
N ASN A 43 2.62 -10.54 24.25
CA ASN A 43 2.87 -9.44 25.17
C ASN A 43 2.52 -8.05 24.63
N SER A 44 1.84 -7.98 23.46
CA SER A 44 1.33 -6.70 22.99
C SER A 44 0.22 -6.16 23.91
N ASN A 45 0.27 -4.84 24.19
CA ASN A 45 -0.67 -4.19 25.09
C ASN A 45 -2.08 -4.04 24.55
N MET A 46 -2.27 -4.13 23.22
CA MET A 46 -3.57 -3.94 22.58
C MET A 46 -4.28 -5.27 22.31
N SER A 47 -5.58 -5.32 22.58
CA SER A 47 -6.46 -6.33 22.02
C SER A 47 -6.68 -6.09 20.53
N HIS A 48 -7.17 -7.10 19.81
CA HIS A 48 -7.52 -6.94 18.39
C HIS A 48 -8.58 -5.83 18.17
N TYR A 49 -9.57 -5.72 19.08
CA TYR A 49 -10.56 -4.65 19.03
C TYR A 49 -9.94 -3.27 19.24
N GLN A 50 -9.09 -3.10 20.25
CA GLN A 50 -8.40 -1.82 20.50
C GLN A 50 -7.56 -1.40 19.31
N MET A 51 -6.79 -2.33 18.72
CA MET A 51 -6.01 -2.05 17.52
C MET A 51 -6.91 -1.63 16.35
N ALA A 52 -8.01 -2.33 16.12
CA ALA A 52 -8.96 -2.01 15.06
C ALA A 52 -9.58 -0.63 15.23
N MET A 53 -9.96 -0.27 16.46
CA MET A 53 -10.52 1.05 16.79
C MET A 53 -9.48 2.15 16.63
N GLU A 54 -8.24 1.91 17.03
CA GLU A 54 -7.18 2.89 16.87
C GLU A 54 -6.82 3.11 15.40
N HIS A 55 -6.71 2.01 14.62
CA HIS A 55 -6.55 2.08 13.17
C HIS A 55 -7.66 2.90 12.51
N TYR A 56 -8.92 2.64 12.87
CA TYR A 56 -10.07 3.40 12.38
C TYR A 56 -9.96 4.88 12.69
N LYS A 57 -9.61 5.25 13.94
CA LYS A 57 -9.44 6.64 14.37
C LYS A 57 -8.32 7.35 13.61
N ILE A 58 -7.18 6.69 13.40
CA ILE A 58 -6.06 7.26 12.65
C ILE A 58 -6.49 7.61 11.24
N ILE A 59 -7.13 6.67 10.52
CA ILE A 59 -7.62 6.93 9.15
C ILE A 59 -8.66 8.06 9.17
N LYS A 60 -9.63 8.01 10.08
CA LYS A 60 -10.67 9.04 10.20
C LYS A 60 -10.07 10.43 10.43
N ASN A 61 -9.10 10.54 11.32
CA ASN A 61 -8.45 11.81 11.63
C ASN A 61 -7.60 12.31 10.45
N ALA A 62 -6.89 11.42 9.76
CA ALA A 62 -6.07 11.79 8.61
C ALA A 62 -6.89 12.25 7.39
N THR A 63 -8.16 11.82 7.31
CA THR A 63 -9.03 12.09 6.13
C THR A 63 -10.20 13.02 6.45
N LYS A 64 -10.31 13.56 7.69
CA LYS A 64 -11.48 14.35 8.14
C LYS A 64 -11.66 15.67 7.40
N ASP A 65 -10.55 16.36 7.09
CA ASP A 65 -10.59 17.71 6.55
C ASP A 65 -10.63 17.73 5.00
N LYS A 66 -10.18 16.65 4.37
CA LYS A 66 -10.18 16.50 2.91
C LYS A 66 -10.06 15.04 2.49
N PRO A 67 -10.64 14.67 1.34
CA PRO A 67 -10.44 13.36 0.74
C PRO A 67 -8.95 13.06 0.54
N SER A 68 -8.58 11.81 0.79
CA SER A 68 -7.19 11.38 0.74
C SER A 68 -7.03 10.09 -0.07
N PHE A 69 -5.83 9.85 -0.56
CA PHE A 69 -5.46 8.58 -1.19
C PHE A 69 -4.97 7.62 -0.10
N ILE A 70 -5.62 6.47 -0.01
CA ILE A 70 -5.17 5.35 0.82
C ILE A 70 -4.32 4.48 -0.09
N THR A 71 -3.02 4.44 0.19
CA THR A 71 -2.05 3.82 -0.69
C THR A 71 -1.14 2.85 0.05
N GLY A 72 -0.56 1.93 -0.70
CA GLY A 72 0.39 0.95 -0.23
C GLY A 72 0.97 0.16 -1.39
N PHE A 73 1.74 -0.87 -1.11
CA PHE A 73 2.31 -1.76 -2.12
C PHE A 73 1.53 -3.06 -2.19
N ASN A 74 0.85 -3.33 -3.29
CA ASN A 74 -0.11 -4.44 -3.45
C ASN A 74 -1.29 -4.37 -2.45
N ASN A 75 -1.62 -3.17 -2.00
CA ASN A 75 -2.57 -2.95 -0.90
C ASN A 75 -4.02 -3.20 -1.31
N ILE A 76 -4.39 -3.00 -2.56
CA ILE A 76 -5.76 -3.23 -3.04
C ILE A 76 -6.13 -4.71 -2.90
N ALA A 77 -5.23 -5.61 -3.25
CA ALA A 77 -5.46 -7.04 -3.18
C ALA A 77 -5.25 -7.63 -1.77
N PHE A 78 -4.59 -6.91 -0.85
CA PHE A 78 -4.20 -7.45 0.45
C PHE A 78 -4.63 -6.55 1.62
N ASP A 79 -3.97 -5.45 1.89
CA ASP A 79 -4.15 -4.65 3.11
C ASP A 79 -5.56 -4.08 3.26
N LEU A 80 -6.16 -3.61 2.17
CA LEU A 80 -7.49 -3.03 2.19
C LEU A 80 -8.56 -4.09 2.46
N GLU A 81 -8.38 -5.30 1.95
CA GLU A 81 -9.28 -6.42 2.23
C GLU A 81 -9.19 -6.86 3.70
N PHE A 82 -7.97 -6.97 4.23
CA PHE A 82 -7.76 -7.25 5.65
C PHE A 82 -8.34 -6.16 6.54
N THR A 83 -8.19 -4.89 6.16
CA THR A 83 -8.77 -3.74 6.88
C THR A 83 -10.29 -3.83 6.94
N ARG A 84 -10.97 -4.11 5.81
CA ARG A 84 -12.42 -4.28 5.77
C ARG A 84 -12.89 -5.42 6.66
N ARG A 85 -12.23 -6.57 6.58
CA ARG A 85 -12.54 -7.74 7.42
C ARG A 85 -12.29 -7.46 8.91
N MET A 86 -11.23 -6.74 9.23
CA MET A 86 -10.92 -6.32 10.59
C MET A 86 -12.03 -5.41 11.13
N TYR A 87 -12.49 -4.43 10.38
CA TYR A 87 -13.57 -3.54 10.77
C TYR A 87 -14.89 -4.29 10.96
N PHE A 88 -15.26 -5.10 9.97
CA PHE A 88 -16.47 -5.93 10.04
C PHE A 88 -16.48 -6.84 11.28
N LYS A 89 -15.37 -7.54 11.51
CA LYS A 89 -15.23 -8.46 12.66
C LYS A 89 -15.32 -7.77 14.02
N ASN A 90 -14.95 -6.51 14.09
CA ASN A 90 -14.99 -5.71 15.32
C ASN A 90 -16.21 -4.79 15.39
N LEU A 91 -17.20 -4.98 14.53
CA LEU A 91 -18.45 -4.19 14.46
C LEU A 91 -18.21 -2.69 14.34
N ILE A 92 -17.13 -2.29 13.65
CA ILE A 92 -16.87 -0.90 13.29
C ILE A 92 -17.82 -0.54 12.14
N PRO A 93 -18.70 0.48 12.30
CA PRO A 93 -19.82 0.68 11.38
C PRO A 93 -19.39 1.13 9.98
N ASP A 94 -18.28 1.86 9.86
CA ASP A 94 -17.79 2.38 8.60
C ASP A 94 -16.71 1.45 8.00
N VAL A 95 -17.15 0.28 7.57
CA VAL A 95 -16.26 -0.77 7.00
C VAL A 95 -15.53 -0.29 5.74
N TYR A 96 -16.12 0.63 5.00
CA TYR A 96 -15.59 1.19 3.76
C TYR A 96 -14.96 2.58 3.93
N GLN A 97 -14.60 2.97 5.15
CA GLN A 97 -13.99 4.27 5.47
C GLN A 97 -12.85 4.67 4.51
N THR A 98 -12.05 3.69 4.07
CA THR A 98 -10.93 3.93 3.16
C THR A 98 -11.35 4.30 1.74
N ASN A 99 -12.64 4.12 1.38
CA ASN A 99 -13.17 4.37 0.04
C ASN A 99 -14.49 5.18 0.05
N THR A 100 -14.84 5.77 1.19
CA THR A 100 -16.02 6.65 1.35
C THR A 100 -15.56 8.09 1.57
N ASN A 101 -16.50 9.03 1.57
CA ASN A 101 -16.24 10.47 1.80
C ASN A 101 -15.21 11.06 0.82
N GLY A 102 -15.15 10.53 -0.40
CA GLY A 102 -14.23 10.98 -1.43
C GLY A 102 -12.81 10.39 -1.31
N ASN A 103 -12.53 9.56 -0.31
CA ASN A 103 -11.28 8.81 -0.21
C ASN A 103 -11.14 7.85 -1.40
N LYS A 104 -9.92 7.64 -1.86
CA LYS A 104 -9.61 6.84 -3.04
C LYS A 104 -8.48 5.87 -2.74
N HIS A 105 -8.43 4.76 -3.48
CA HIS A 105 -7.36 3.77 -3.38
C HIS A 105 -6.34 3.96 -4.50
N LEU A 106 -5.06 3.86 -4.17
CA LEU A 106 -3.96 3.84 -5.13
C LEU A 106 -2.98 2.72 -4.73
N ASP A 107 -2.57 1.91 -5.70
CA ASP A 107 -1.61 0.83 -5.47
C ASP A 107 -0.28 1.15 -6.13
N ILE A 108 0.75 1.35 -5.33
CA ILE A 108 2.10 1.72 -5.81
C ILE A 108 2.72 0.61 -6.66
N LEU A 109 2.39 -0.66 -6.44
CA LEU A 109 2.86 -1.74 -7.31
C LEU A 109 2.35 -1.56 -8.75
N ASN A 110 1.07 -1.20 -8.92
CA ASN A 110 0.51 -0.99 -10.25
C ASN A 110 1.08 0.28 -10.91
N VAL A 111 1.28 1.35 -10.13
CA VAL A 111 1.94 2.56 -10.63
C VAL A 111 3.39 2.28 -11.04
N ALA A 112 4.14 1.48 -10.25
CA ALA A 112 5.50 1.07 -10.59
C ALA A 112 5.55 0.29 -11.91
N ARG A 113 4.65 -0.69 -12.10
CA ARG A 113 4.56 -1.45 -13.35
C ARG A 113 4.29 -0.54 -14.56
N ALA A 114 3.31 0.36 -14.43
CA ALA A 114 2.97 1.31 -15.47
C ALA A 114 4.14 2.26 -15.79
N SER A 115 4.82 2.78 -14.76
CA SER A 115 5.98 3.66 -14.91
C SER A 115 7.15 2.97 -15.61
N LYS A 116 7.44 1.72 -15.25
CA LYS A 116 8.50 0.94 -15.88
C LYS A 116 8.18 0.58 -17.33
N PHE A 117 6.92 0.31 -17.63
CA PHE A 117 6.46 0.06 -19.00
C PHE A 117 6.59 1.33 -19.89
N ALA A 118 6.21 2.49 -19.35
CA ALA A 118 6.25 3.76 -20.08
C ALA A 118 7.66 4.32 -20.21
N ASN A 119 8.53 4.09 -19.22
CA ASN A 119 9.91 4.56 -19.20
C ASN A 119 10.78 3.53 -18.47
N ASP A 120 11.62 2.82 -19.25
CA ASP A 120 12.50 1.79 -18.68
C ASP A 120 13.55 2.36 -17.71
N ASP A 121 13.89 3.65 -17.83
CA ASP A 121 14.82 4.36 -16.94
C ASP A 121 14.15 5.00 -15.72
N ALA A 122 12.84 4.80 -15.50
CA ALA A 122 12.12 5.36 -14.36
C ALA A 122 12.75 4.97 -13.02
N PHE A 123 13.13 3.68 -12.91
CA PHE A 123 13.87 3.12 -11.77
C PHE A 123 14.50 1.78 -12.18
N LYS A 124 15.46 1.32 -11.40
CA LYS A 124 16.13 0.04 -11.64
C LYS A 124 15.31 -1.14 -11.16
N THR A 125 15.44 -2.26 -11.87
CA THR A 125 14.89 -3.57 -11.46
C THR A 125 16.01 -4.61 -11.46
N ILE A 126 15.89 -5.64 -10.64
CA ILE A 126 16.73 -6.84 -10.73
C ILE A 126 15.93 -7.94 -11.41
N LEU A 127 16.63 -8.85 -12.08
CA LEU A 127 15.98 -9.99 -12.71
C LEU A 127 15.67 -11.05 -11.65
N SER A 128 14.47 -11.63 -11.75
CA SER A 128 14.11 -12.82 -11.01
C SER A 128 14.83 -14.06 -11.56
N ASP A 129 14.76 -15.17 -10.87
CA ASP A 129 15.32 -16.47 -11.31
C ASP A 129 14.80 -16.90 -12.69
N LYS A 130 13.67 -16.36 -13.14
CA LYS A 130 13.07 -16.59 -14.45
C LYS A 130 13.51 -15.60 -15.53
N GLY A 131 14.52 -14.77 -15.26
CA GLY A 131 15.04 -13.76 -16.19
C GLY A 131 14.07 -12.59 -16.48
N ARG A 132 13.05 -12.39 -15.65
CA ARG A 132 12.08 -11.29 -15.79
C ARG A 132 12.31 -10.23 -14.72
N PRO A 133 12.02 -8.94 -14.99
CA PRO A 133 12.09 -7.89 -13.98
C PRO A 133 11.25 -8.24 -12.74
N SER A 134 11.88 -8.19 -11.57
CA SER A 134 11.18 -8.40 -10.30
C SER A 134 10.51 -7.12 -9.84
N PHE A 135 9.24 -7.24 -9.46
CA PHE A 135 8.45 -6.18 -8.84
C PHE A 135 8.15 -6.49 -7.37
N LYS A 136 8.97 -7.28 -6.70
CA LYS A 136 8.90 -7.38 -5.24
C LYS A 136 9.45 -6.11 -4.63
N LEU A 137 8.82 -5.61 -3.56
CA LEU A 137 9.25 -4.36 -2.90
C LEU A 137 10.72 -4.43 -2.47
N GLU A 138 11.13 -5.54 -1.87
CA GLU A 138 12.51 -5.80 -1.46
C GLU A 138 13.51 -5.66 -2.62
N ASP A 139 13.19 -6.26 -3.78
CA ASP A 139 14.06 -6.24 -4.96
C ASP A 139 14.15 -4.84 -5.57
N LEU A 140 13.01 -4.12 -5.60
CA LEU A 140 12.98 -2.73 -6.06
C LEU A 140 13.77 -1.82 -5.12
N CYS A 141 13.69 -2.01 -3.82
CA CYS A 141 14.46 -1.26 -2.84
C CYS A 141 15.97 -1.49 -3.02
N LYS A 142 16.40 -2.75 -3.13
CA LYS A 142 17.81 -3.10 -3.39
C LYS A 142 18.34 -2.46 -4.68
N ALA A 143 17.57 -2.57 -5.78
CA ALA A 143 17.97 -2.02 -7.07
C ALA A 143 18.13 -0.50 -7.08
N ASN A 144 17.37 0.21 -6.24
CA ASN A 144 17.33 1.67 -6.20
C ASN A 144 17.99 2.29 -4.96
N SER A 145 18.76 1.50 -4.21
CA SER A 145 19.48 1.95 -3.00
C SER A 145 18.55 2.57 -1.96
N ILE A 146 17.32 2.04 -1.85
CA ILE A 146 16.37 2.38 -0.79
C ILE A 146 16.69 1.49 0.42
N ASP A 147 17.15 2.08 1.49
CA ASP A 147 17.42 1.39 2.75
C ASP A 147 16.78 2.15 3.91
N ASN A 148 15.62 1.67 4.35
CA ASN A 148 14.90 2.19 5.50
C ASN A 148 14.87 1.19 6.67
N GLY A 149 15.71 0.16 6.62
CA GLY A 149 15.84 -0.85 7.67
C GLY A 149 15.41 -2.27 7.26
N VAL A 150 15.07 -3.09 8.23
CA VAL A 150 14.78 -4.52 8.04
C VAL A 150 13.49 -4.70 7.23
N THR A 151 13.59 -5.38 6.09
CA THR A 151 12.43 -5.79 5.28
C THR A 151 11.49 -6.71 6.05
N HIS A 152 10.20 -6.70 5.70
CA HIS A 152 9.11 -7.41 6.37
C HIS A 152 8.75 -6.89 7.76
N ASP A 153 9.28 -5.71 8.15
CA ASP A 153 8.69 -4.92 9.21
C ASP A 153 7.68 -3.95 8.62
N ALA A 154 6.45 -3.92 9.16
CA ALA A 154 5.34 -3.18 8.58
C ALA A 154 5.62 -1.68 8.42
N VAL A 155 6.39 -1.10 9.32
CA VAL A 155 6.77 0.31 9.23
C VAL A 155 7.82 0.53 8.16
N THR A 156 8.83 -0.34 8.11
CA THR A 156 9.88 -0.30 7.10
C THR A 156 9.30 -0.49 5.70
N ASP A 157 8.35 -1.41 5.51
CA ASP A 157 7.68 -1.61 4.23
C ASP A 157 6.88 -0.37 3.80
N CYS A 158 6.24 0.33 4.74
CA CYS A 158 5.59 1.61 4.45
C CYS A 158 6.60 2.70 4.05
N LEU A 159 7.75 2.80 4.73
CA LEU A 159 8.82 3.74 4.39
C LEU A 159 9.41 3.44 3.02
N ASN A 160 9.71 2.17 2.73
CA ASN A 160 10.19 1.70 1.46
C ASN A 160 9.22 2.02 0.31
N THR A 161 7.93 1.75 0.54
CA THR A 161 6.87 2.09 -0.42
C THR A 161 6.81 3.60 -0.68
N THR A 162 6.94 4.42 0.36
CA THR A 162 6.94 5.89 0.22
C THR A 162 8.17 6.36 -0.57
N SER A 163 9.37 5.85 -0.28
CA SER A 163 10.59 6.20 -1.01
C SER A 163 10.51 5.78 -2.49
N LEU A 164 9.97 4.60 -2.79
CA LEU A 164 9.73 4.17 -4.17
C LEU A 164 8.71 5.08 -4.88
N ALA A 165 7.63 5.42 -4.20
CA ALA A 165 6.60 6.33 -4.72
C ALA A 165 7.19 7.72 -5.03
N GLU A 166 8.11 8.23 -4.22
CA GLU A 166 8.82 9.49 -4.50
C GLU A 166 9.69 9.41 -5.76
N ILE A 167 10.38 8.30 -6.00
CA ILE A 167 11.16 8.10 -7.22
C ILE A 167 10.23 8.13 -8.44
N ILE A 168 9.13 7.36 -8.39
CA ILE A 168 8.15 7.29 -9.47
C ILE A 168 7.52 8.68 -9.72
N TYR A 169 7.08 9.35 -8.66
CA TYR A 169 6.51 10.70 -8.76
C TYR A 169 7.44 11.70 -9.46
N LYS A 170 8.76 11.62 -9.19
CA LYS A 170 9.76 12.51 -9.79
C LYS A 170 10.13 12.13 -11.22
N LYS A 171 10.17 10.83 -11.52
CA LYS A 171 10.70 10.33 -12.80
C LYS A 171 9.63 10.15 -13.88
N THR A 172 8.39 9.87 -13.48
CA THR A 172 7.23 9.64 -14.38
C THR A 172 5.99 10.36 -13.87
N PRO A 173 6.03 11.71 -13.74
CA PRO A 173 4.90 12.48 -13.19
C PRO A 173 3.61 12.34 -14.03
N GLU A 174 3.72 12.12 -15.34
CA GLU A 174 2.60 11.87 -16.24
C GLU A 174 1.88 10.54 -15.91
N ILE A 175 2.63 9.48 -15.62
CA ILE A 175 2.07 8.18 -15.22
C ILE A 175 1.46 8.28 -13.83
N TRP A 176 2.12 9.00 -12.92
CA TRP A 176 1.57 9.27 -11.59
C TRP A 176 0.21 9.97 -11.67
N ASN A 177 0.10 11.03 -12.47
CA ASN A 177 -1.15 11.77 -12.65
C ASN A 177 -2.22 10.92 -13.36
N ALA A 178 -1.86 10.10 -14.34
CA ALA A 178 -2.77 9.16 -14.96
C ALA A 178 -3.28 8.13 -13.95
N ALA A 179 -2.41 7.59 -13.09
CA ALA A 179 -2.82 6.67 -12.01
C ALA A 179 -3.79 7.32 -11.02
N LEU A 180 -3.57 8.58 -10.64
CA LEU A 180 -4.51 9.34 -9.80
C LEU A 180 -5.88 9.51 -10.47
N LEU A 181 -5.92 9.77 -11.78
CA LEU A 181 -7.15 9.88 -12.55
C LEU A 181 -7.94 8.57 -12.52
N THR A 182 -7.28 7.42 -12.66
CA THR A 182 -7.94 6.10 -12.67
C THR A 182 -8.58 5.71 -11.32
N THR A 183 -8.30 6.42 -10.25
CA THR A 183 -8.94 6.20 -8.95
C THR A 183 -10.38 6.69 -8.87
N SER A 184 -10.86 7.43 -9.87
CA SER A 184 -12.18 8.03 -9.91
C SER A 184 -12.93 7.62 -11.18
N LYS A 185 -14.02 6.89 -11.02
CA LYS A 185 -14.87 6.49 -12.15
C LYS A 185 -15.31 7.69 -12.99
N LYS A 186 -15.76 8.79 -12.33
CA LYS A 186 -16.20 10.01 -13.02
C LYS A 186 -15.07 10.65 -13.82
N ASP A 187 -13.85 10.68 -13.29
CA ASP A 187 -12.71 11.27 -13.98
C ASP A 187 -12.29 10.44 -15.19
N VAL A 188 -12.37 9.10 -15.09
CA VAL A 188 -12.15 8.17 -16.22
C VAL A 188 -13.24 8.37 -17.30
N GLU A 189 -14.51 8.44 -16.92
CA GLU A 189 -15.62 8.70 -17.85
C GLU A 189 -15.42 10.03 -18.60
N ASN A 190 -15.11 11.11 -17.88
CA ASN A 190 -14.83 12.40 -18.47
C ASN A 190 -13.62 12.38 -19.42
N PHE A 191 -12.57 11.63 -19.04
CA PHE A 191 -11.40 11.45 -19.89
C PHE A 191 -11.73 10.73 -21.19
N ILE A 192 -12.49 9.65 -21.13
CA ILE A 192 -12.94 8.89 -22.30
C ILE A 192 -13.81 9.75 -23.22
N LEU A 193 -14.78 10.48 -22.65
CA LEU A 193 -15.67 11.35 -23.43
C LEU A 193 -14.93 12.52 -24.12
N LYS A 194 -13.89 13.01 -23.50
CA LYS A 194 -13.08 14.12 -24.05
C LYS A 194 -12.10 13.67 -25.14
N ASN A 195 -11.61 12.44 -25.08
CA ASN A 195 -10.55 11.96 -25.97
C ASN A 195 -11.12 10.93 -26.95
N LYS A 196 -11.01 11.21 -28.24
CA LYS A 196 -11.46 10.29 -29.32
C LYS A 196 -10.64 9.00 -29.37
N VAL A 197 -9.36 9.09 -29.00
CA VAL A 197 -8.43 7.95 -28.95
C VAL A 197 -7.65 8.04 -27.62
N TYR A 198 -7.53 6.92 -26.93
CA TYR A 198 -6.75 6.81 -25.70
C TYR A 198 -6.15 5.41 -25.59
N THR A 199 -5.09 5.30 -24.80
CA THR A 199 -4.47 4.02 -24.47
C THR A 199 -4.72 3.70 -23.00
N SER A 200 -5.12 2.48 -22.69
CA SER A 200 -5.17 1.97 -21.32
C SER A 200 -4.10 0.91 -21.13
N LEU A 201 -3.51 0.89 -19.94
CA LEU A 201 -2.56 -0.13 -19.50
C LEU A 201 -3.15 -0.91 -18.36
N GLU A 202 -3.29 -2.21 -18.54
CA GLU A 202 -3.76 -3.13 -17.51
C GLU A 202 -2.74 -4.25 -17.28
N TYR A 203 -2.61 -4.67 -16.02
CA TYR A 203 -1.77 -5.80 -15.67
C TYR A 203 -2.64 -7.02 -15.35
N PHE A 204 -2.53 -8.03 -16.17
CA PHE A 204 -3.15 -9.32 -15.94
C PHE A 204 -2.13 -10.33 -15.39
N TYR A 205 -2.49 -11.06 -14.36
CA TYR A 205 -1.72 -12.20 -13.92
C TYR A 205 -1.74 -13.26 -15.04
N GLY A 206 -0.72 -13.24 -15.87
CA GLY A 206 -0.51 -14.32 -16.83
C GLY A 206 -0.28 -15.61 -16.06
N ARG A 207 -1.18 -16.58 -16.20
CA ARG A 207 -0.86 -17.96 -15.89
C ARG A 207 0.16 -18.39 -16.95
N SER A 208 1.41 -18.53 -16.55
CA SER A 208 2.43 -19.23 -17.35
C SER A 208 2.21 -20.71 -17.20
#